data_c02d420e79393921063fc7eacaab4816
#
_entry.id   c02d420e79393921063fc7eacaab4816
#
_cell.length_a   1.000
_cell.length_b   1.000
_cell.length_c   1.000
_cell.angle_alpha   90.00
_cell.angle_beta   90.00
_cell.angle_gamma   90.00
#
_symmetry.space_group_name_H-M   'P 1'
#
loop_
_entity.id
_entity.type
_entity.pdbx_description
1 polymer ?
#
loop_
_entity_poly.entity_id
_entity_poly.type
_entity_poly.pdbx_seq_one_letter_code
_entity_poly.pdbx_strand_id
1 'polypeptide(L)'
;MKTVEKTLDLICLGRVAVDLYAQQIGARLEDASSFSKYLGGSSGNVAYGTAVQGVKSSMLARVGDEHMGRFLREELQRVGVDTSHLITDKERLTGLVILGIKDQDTFPLIFYRENCADMAITKEDFDESYIASAKALAITGTHLSHPKTREAVLTALEYAGRNNTKRLLDIDYRPVLWGLTSLGDGETRFIDSEAVTKSLQEVLHHFDVLVGTEEEFHIAGGSTDTLTALKNVRKFSHAVLVCKRGALGCSVFEGDIPDDLDGGLNVYGVRVEVLNVLGAGDAFMSGLIRGYINNEGWEQSCRYANACGALVVSRHGCAPAIPTKAEL
;
A
#
# COMPACT_ATOMS: atom_id res chain seq x y z
N MET A 1 -5.07 30.92 11.47
CA MET A 1 -4.11 29.82 11.65
C MET A 1 -2.94 30.09 10.72
N LYS A 2 -1.69 29.97 11.20
CA LYS A 2 -0.52 30.02 10.28
C LYS A 2 -0.58 28.75 9.42
N THR A 3 -0.65 28.89 8.12
CA THR A 3 -0.52 27.77 7.19
C THR A 3 0.89 27.18 7.34
N VAL A 4 0.99 25.90 7.72
CA VAL A 4 2.26 25.18 7.76
C VAL A 4 2.74 25.02 6.32
N GLU A 5 4.01 25.31 6.07
CA GLU A 5 4.61 25.12 4.75
C GLU A 5 4.67 23.63 4.39
N LYS A 6 4.22 23.26 3.19
CA LYS A 6 4.25 21.89 2.70
C LYS A 6 5.65 21.57 2.15
N THR A 7 6.55 21.11 3.00
CA THR A 7 7.94 20.76 2.66
C THR A 7 8.09 19.36 2.07
N LEU A 8 7.13 18.46 2.38
CA LEU A 8 7.00 17.12 1.84
C LEU A 8 5.84 17.05 0.85
N ASP A 9 5.96 16.18 -0.14
CA ASP A 9 4.84 15.86 -1.03
C ASP A 9 3.97 14.76 -0.42
N LEU A 10 4.60 13.75 0.21
CA LEU A 10 3.94 12.54 0.68
C LEU A 10 4.53 12.05 2.00
N ILE A 11 3.68 11.66 2.93
CA ILE A 11 4.01 10.78 4.05
C ILE A 11 3.34 9.43 3.79
N CYS A 12 4.12 8.33 3.85
CA CYS A 12 3.61 6.96 3.82
C CYS A 12 3.60 6.42 5.26
N LEU A 13 2.41 6.16 5.81
CA LEU A 13 2.24 5.56 7.12
C LEU A 13 1.82 4.10 6.95
N GLY A 14 2.63 3.19 7.49
CA GLY A 14 2.25 1.80 7.44
C GLY A 14 3.43 0.82 7.55
N ARG A 15 3.26 -0.34 6.95
CA ARG A 15 4.20 -1.44 7.03
C ARG A 15 5.42 -1.22 6.15
N VAL A 16 6.61 -1.42 6.74
CA VAL A 16 7.87 -1.63 6.06
C VAL A 16 8.48 -2.93 6.58
N ALA A 17 8.96 -3.79 5.71
CA ALA A 17 9.45 -5.13 6.04
C ALA A 17 10.56 -5.54 5.08
N VAL A 18 11.27 -6.62 5.40
CA VAL A 18 12.19 -7.24 4.46
C VAL A 18 11.49 -8.38 3.76
N ASP A 19 11.55 -8.38 2.43
CA ASP A 19 11.07 -9.48 1.61
C ASP A 19 12.25 -10.36 1.18
N LEU A 20 12.15 -11.67 1.46
CA LEU A 20 13.09 -12.70 1.04
C LEU A 20 12.48 -13.52 -0.09
N TYR A 21 12.88 -13.24 -1.32
CA TYR A 21 12.42 -13.93 -2.53
C TYR A 21 13.28 -15.15 -2.81
N ALA A 22 12.68 -16.34 -2.84
CA ALA A 22 13.39 -17.56 -3.29
C ALA A 22 13.95 -17.36 -4.69
N GLN A 23 15.22 -17.73 -4.88
CA GLN A 23 15.89 -17.62 -6.18
C GLN A 23 15.55 -18.78 -7.13
N GLN A 24 15.07 -19.89 -6.60
CA GLN A 24 14.65 -21.07 -7.36
C GLN A 24 13.21 -20.91 -7.83
N ILE A 25 13.02 -20.21 -8.96
CA ILE A 25 11.71 -20.06 -9.61
C ILE A 25 11.22 -21.44 -10.08
N GLY A 26 9.94 -21.75 -9.81
CA GLY A 26 9.33 -23.03 -10.11
C GLY A 26 9.50 -24.11 -9.03
N ALA A 27 10.34 -23.86 -8.02
CA ALA A 27 10.48 -24.77 -6.88
C ALA A 27 9.40 -24.51 -5.81
N ARG A 28 9.14 -25.53 -4.98
CA ARG A 28 8.39 -25.32 -3.74
C ARG A 28 9.23 -24.51 -2.77
N LEU A 29 8.60 -23.75 -1.90
CA LEU A 29 9.32 -22.90 -0.95
C LEU A 29 10.20 -23.72 0.00
N GLU A 30 9.79 -24.95 0.35
CA GLU A 30 10.54 -25.91 1.18
C GLU A 30 11.85 -26.36 0.52
N ASP A 31 11.93 -26.31 -0.81
CA ASP A 31 13.11 -26.74 -1.59
C ASP A 31 14.01 -25.54 -1.94
N ALA A 32 13.64 -24.33 -1.56
CA ALA A 32 14.42 -23.11 -1.80
C ALA A 32 15.67 -23.10 -0.92
N SER A 33 16.85 -23.01 -1.52
CA SER A 33 18.13 -23.03 -0.84
C SER A 33 18.81 -21.65 -0.75
N SER A 34 18.30 -20.65 -1.49
CA SER A 34 18.84 -19.29 -1.49
C SER A 34 17.74 -18.25 -1.75
N PHE A 35 17.95 -17.04 -1.20
CA PHE A 35 16.98 -15.96 -1.25
C PHE A 35 17.66 -14.64 -1.62
N SER A 36 16.99 -13.84 -2.43
CA SER A 36 17.33 -12.44 -2.65
C SER A 36 16.56 -11.56 -1.68
N LYS A 37 17.27 -10.63 -1.05
CA LYS A 37 16.71 -9.72 -0.06
C LYS A 37 16.31 -8.40 -0.71
N TYR A 38 15.06 -7.97 -0.45
CA TYR A 38 14.51 -6.71 -0.95
C TYR A 38 13.83 -5.92 0.17
N LEU A 39 13.72 -4.60 -0.03
CA LEU A 39 12.76 -3.79 0.70
C LEU A 39 11.37 -4.21 0.27
N GLY A 40 10.48 -4.38 1.24
CA GLY A 40 9.10 -4.75 1.09
C GLY A 40 8.20 -4.06 2.11
N GLY A 41 6.98 -4.55 2.21
CA GLY A 41 5.94 -3.88 2.98
C GLY A 41 5.24 -2.81 2.16
N SER A 42 3.90 -2.85 2.13
CA SER A 42 3.09 -2.02 1.22
C SER A 42 3.43 -0.53 1.30
N SER A 43 3.44 0.07 2.50
CA SER A 43 3.79 1.49 2.65
C SER A 43 5.26 1.78 2.33
N GLY A 44 6.19 0.86 2.65
CA GLY A 44 7.59 0.97 2.29
C GLY A 44 7.80 0.96 0.78
N ASN A 45 7.10 0.06 0.06
CA ASN A 45 7.12 -0.01 -1.39
C ASN A 45 6.57 1.26 -2.03
N VAL A 46 5.48 1.82 -1.50
CA VAL A 46 4.90 3.08 -1.99
C VAL A 46 5.84 4.25 -1.74
N ALA A 47 6.47 4.35 -0.56
CA ALA A 47 7.45 5.40 -0.26
C ALA A 47 8.65 5.34 -1.20
N TYR A 48 9.19 4.13 -1.41
CA TYR A 48 10.29 3.88 -2.35
C TYR A 48 9.88 4.25 -3.79
N GLY A 49 8.74 3.72 -4.25
CA GLY A 49 8.28 3.89 -5.62
C GLY A 49 8.00 5.36 -5.96
N THR A 50 7.34 6.09 -5.07
CA THR A 50 7.08 7.52 -5.27
C THR A 50 8.37 8.35 -5.26
N ALA A 51 9.34 7.99 -4.41
CA ALA A 51 10.62 8.69 -4.37
C ALA A 51 11.44 8.52 -5.67
N VAL A 52 11.53 7.28 -6.23
CA VAL A 52 12.23 7.08 -7.52
C VAL A 52 11.52 7.74 -8.70
N GLN A 53 10.26 8.12 -8.53
CA GLN A 53 9.48 8.90 -9.49
C GLN A 53 9.53 10.41 -9.24
N GLY A 54 10.36 10.87 -8.28
CA GLY A 54 10.64 12.28 -8.02
C GLY A 54 9.70 12.97 -7.04
N VAL A 55 8.88 12.21 -6.29
CA VAL A 55 8.04 12.72 -5.19
C VAL A 55 8.89 12.83 -3.92
N LYS A 56 8.78 13.93 -3.19
CA LYS A 56 9.44 14.11 -1.88
C LYS A 56 8.69 13.31 -0.81
N SER A 57 9.03 12.03 -0.70
CA SER A 57 8.36 11.07 0.17
C SER A 57 9.05 10.93 1.52
N SER A 58 8.28 10.73 2.58
CA SER A 58 8.75 10.40 3.93
C SER A 58 8.08 9.11 4.40
N MET A 59 8.83 8.30 5.17
CA MET A 59 8.32 7.06 5.75
C MET A 59 8.05 7.22 7.26
N LEU A 60 6.80 7.01 7.65
CA LEU A 60 6.36 6.96 9.04
C LEU A 60 6.09 5.49 9.43
N ALA A 61 7.04 4.89 10.13
CA ALA A 61 6.98 3.49 10.57
C ALA A 61 7.98 3.23 11.67
N ARG A 62 8.03 1.97 12.15
CA ARG A 62 9.09 1.46 13.02
C ARG A 62 9.82 0.29 12.38
N VAL A 63 11.13 0.22 12.63
CA VAL A 63 12.02 -0.90 12.27
C VAL A 63 12.84 -1.30 13.49
N GLY A 64 13.30 -2.54 13.55
CA GLY A 64 14.13 -3.03 14.65
C GLY A 64 15.52 -2.39 14.69
N ASP A 65 16.16 -2.41 15.87
CA ASP A 65 17.56 -2.00 16.05
C ASP A 65 18.51 -3.17 15.70
N GLU A 66 18.39 -3.69 14.49
CA GLU A 66 19.18 -4.80 13.98
C GLU A 66 19.47 -4.66 12.48
N HIS A 67 20.17 -5.64 11.89
CA HIS A 67 20.68 -5.56 10.52
C HIS A 67 19.58 -5.33 9.46
N MET A 68 18.39 -5.91 9.64
CA MET A 68 17.29 -5.77 8.67
C MET A 68 16.64 -4.39 8.77
N GLY A 69 16.50 -3.84 9.99
CA GLY A 69 16.02 -2.47 10.18
C GLY A 69 16.99 -1.43 9.59
N ARG A 70 18.29 -1.62 9.78
CA ARG A 70 19.30 -0.77 9.15
C ARG A 70 19.27 -0.87 7.63
N PHE A 71 19.15 -2.09 7.08
CA PHE A 71 19.01 -2.29 5.64
C PHE A 71 17.82 -1.53 5.06
N LEU A 72 16.64 -1.61 5.68
CA LEU A 72 15.46 -0.89 5.20
C LEU A 72 15.66 0.62 5.21
N ARG A 73 16.26 1.15 6.28
CA ARG A 73 16.57 2.58 6.39
C ARG A 73 17.53 3.03 5.28
N GLU A 74 18.60 2.29 5.06
CA GLU A 74 19.61 2.60 4.05
C GLU A 74 19.01 2.54 2.63
N GLU A 75 18.18 1.52 2.33
CA GLU A 75 17.50 1.42 1.04
C GLU A 75 16.54 2.58 0.78
N LEU A 76 15.75 3.00 1.78
CA LEU A 76 14.88 4.16 1.66
C LEU A 76 15.69 5.46 1.47
N GLN A 77 16.76 5.65 2.25
CA GLN A 77 17.64 6.82 2.12
C GLN A 77 18.34 6.87 0.76
N ARG A 78 18.75 5.72 0.23
CA ARG A 78 19.43 5.60 -1.07
C ARG A 78 18.60 6.18 -2.23
N VAL A 79 17.27 6.09 -2.13
CA VAL A 79 16.35 6.62 -3.14
C VAL A 79 15.77 7.99 -2.78
N GLY A 80 16.23 8.58 -1.67
CA GLY A 80 15.84 9.93 -1.26
C GLY A 80 14.57 10.03 -0.42
N VAL A 81 14.08 8.91 0.15
CA VAL A 81 12.98 8.95 1.13
C VAL A 81 13.49 9.56 2.43
N ASP A 82 12.76 10.52 2.97
CA ASP A 82 13.01 11.03 4.32
C ASP A 82 12.68 9.96 5.36
N THR A 83 13.67 9.58 6.16
CA THR A 83 13.57 8.56 7.21
C THR A 83 13.63 9.14 8.62
N SER A 84 13.39 10.44 8.78
CA SER A 84 13.42 11.11 10.09
C SER A 84 12.37 10.53 11.05
N HIS A 85 11.23 10.05 10.52
CA HIS A 85 10.15 9.40 11.25
C HIS A 85 10.10 7.87 11.02
N LEU A 86 11.17 7.27 10.51
CA LEU A 86 11.37 5.83 10.57
C LEU A 86 12.05 5.50 11.90
N ILE A 87 11.26 5.16 12.90
CA ILE A 87 11.70 5.03 14.28
C ILE A 87 12.41 3.70 14.49
N THR A 88 13.49 3.71 15.26
CA THR A 88 14.21 2.49 15.65
C THR A 88 13.63 1.92 16.94
N ASP A 89 13.06 0.73 16.86
CA ASP A 89 12.55 -0.03 18.00
C ASP A 89 13.67 -0.91 18.57
N LYS A 90 14.00 -0.74 19.85
CA LYS A 90 15.08 -1.48 20.51
C LYS A 90 14.65 -2.83 21.09
N GLU A 91 13.36 -3.09 21.13
CA GLU A 91 12.78 -4.26 21.77
C GLU A 91 12.26 -5.29 20.76
N ARG A 92 11.93 -4.83 19.52
CA ARG A 92 11.28 -5.66 18.50
C ARG A 92 12.13 -5.76 17.25
N LEU A 93 12.03 -6.91 16.61
CA LEU A 93 12.67 -7.14 15.32
C LEU A 93 11.87 -6.54 14.16
N THR A 94 12.55 -6.30 13.06
CA THR A 94 11.93 -5.94 11.78
C THR A 94 11.13 -7.11 11.23
N GLY A 95 9.95 -6.85 10.69
CA GLY A 95 9.13 -7.87 10.03
C GLY A 95 9.80 -8.44 8.79
N LEU A 96 9.63 -9.75 8.58
CA LEU A 96 10.10 -10.47 7.42
C LEU A 96 8.94 -11.10 6.67
N VAL A 97 9.06 -11.16 5.36
CA VAL A 97 8.19 -11.96 4.49
C VAL A 97 9.07 -12.89 3.67
N ILE A 98 8.79 -14.18 3.72
CA ILE A 98 9.45 -15.18 2.88
C ILE A 98 8.47 -15.59 1.80
N LEU A 99 8.95 -15.62 0.56
CA LEU A 99 8.09 -15.90 -0.58
C LEU A 99 8.82 -16.64 -1.70
N GLY A 100 8.03 -17.40 -2.45
CA GLY A 100 8.46 -18.11 -3.64
C GLY A 100 7.64 -17.71 -4.86
N ILE A 101 8.16 -17.99 -6.03
CA ILE A 101 7.44 -17.93 -7.31
C ILE A 101 7.41 -19.36 -7.83
N LYS A 102 6.30 -20.07 -7.65
CA LYS A 102 6.18 -21.46 -8.07
C LYS A 102 5.73 -21.56 -9.54
N ASP A 103 4.73 -20.76 -9.90
CA ASP A 103 4.21 -20.62 -11.26
C ASP A 103 3.54 -19.24 -11.40
N GLN A 104 2.81 -19.01 -12.51
CA GLN A 104 2.17 -17.71 -12.77
C GLN A 104 1.03 -17.38 -11.80
N ASP A 105 0.48 -18.38 -11.12
CA ASP A 105 -0.70 -18.24 -10.25
C ASP A 105 -0.42 -18.58 -8.78
N THR A 106 0.74 -19.22 -8.48
CA THR A 106 1.08 -19.73 -7.15
C THR A 106 2.32 -19.04 -6.57
N PHE A 107 2.12 -18.26 -5.52
CA PHE A 107 3.16 -17.49 -4.84
C PHE A 107 3.14 -17.79 -3.34
N PRO A 108 3.77 -18.90 -2.87
CA PRO A 108 3.88 -19.21 -1.45
C PRO A 108 4.41 -18.01 -0.67
N LEU A 109 3.72 -17.64 0.41
CA LEU A 109 3.98 -16.41 1.14
C LEU A 109 3.79 -16.62 2.64
N ILE A 110 4.84 -16.38 3.43
CA ILE A 110 4.81 -16.52 4.90
C ILE A 110 5.17 -15.19 5.53
N PHE A 111 4.32 -14.69 6.44
CA PHE A 111 4.54 -13.47 7.20
C PHE A 111 5.16 -13.77 8.57
N TYR A 112 6.42 -13.44 8.77
CA TYR A 112 7.06 -13.38 10.09
C TYR A 112 6.89 -11.96 10.66
N ARG A 113 5.66 -11.64 11.10
CA ARG A 113 5.32 -10.27 11.52
C ARG A 113 4.72 -10.20 12.92
N GLU A 114 4.65 -11.31 13.66
CA GLU A 114 4.10 -11.29 15.00
C GLU A 114 4.96 -10.42 15.94
N ASN A 115 4.33 -9.43 16.57
CA ASN A 115 4.99 -8.48 17.48
C ASN A 115 6.23 -7.79 16.90
N CYS A 116 6.30 -7.59 15.58
CA CYS A 116 7.40 -6.87 14.94
C CYS A 116 7.31 -5.35 15.18
N ALA A 117 8.41 -4.65 14.88
CA ALA A 117 8.57 -3.22 15.15
C ALA A 117 7.47 -2.36 14.49
N ASP A 118 7.09 -2.65 13.24
CA ASP A 118 6.06 -1.91 12.51
C ASP A 118 4.67 -1.98 13.17
N MET A 119 4.39 -3.02 13.95
CA MET A 119 3.15 -3.15 14.72
C MET A 119 3.15 -2.35 16.03
N ALA A 120 4.27 -1.77 16.40
CA ALA A 120 4.43 -1.00 17.63
C ALA A 120 4.34 0.51 17.42
N ILE A 121 4.04 0.97 16.19
CA ILE A 121 3.83 2.40 15.94
C ILE A 121 2.67 2.93 16.79
N THR A 122 2.87 4.11 17.36
CA THR A 122 1.91 4.79 18.22
C THR A 122 1.74 6.24 17.80
N LYS A 123 0.74 6.93 18.34
CA LYS A 123 0.50 8.35 18.10
C LYS A 123 1.59 9.27 18.67
N GLU A 124 2.41 8.77 19.58
CA GLU A 124 3.56 9.50 20.17
C GLU A 124 4.78 9.51 19.23
N ASP A 125 4.77 8.75 18.14
CA ASP A 125 5.86 8.66 17.17
C ASP A 125 5.90 9.83 16.17
N PHE A 126 4.88 10.67 16.17
CA PHE A 126 4.75 11.83 15.29
C PHE A 126 3.88 12.91 15.92
N ASP A 127 3.99 14.13 15.45
CA ASP A 127 3.16 15.24 15.87
C ASP A 127 2.32 15.82 14.70
N GLU A 128 1.42 16.73 15.03
CA GLU A 128 0.55 17.38 14.05
C GLU A 128 1.37 18.19 13.04
N SER A 129 2.50 18.81 13.45
CA SER A 129 3.32 19.63 12.58
C SER A 129 3.99 18.81 11.48
N TYR A 130 4.42 17.57 11.79
CA TYR A 130 4.95 16.65 10.81
C TYR A 130 3.89 16.24 9.77
N ILE A 131 2.71 15.82 10.20
CA ILE A 131 1.63 15.47 9.27
C ILE A 131 1.22 16.69 8.43
N ALA A 132 1.17 17.87 9.03
CA ALA A 132 0.84 19.12 8.35
C ALA A 132 1.89 19.55 7.31
N SER A 133 3.13 19.07 7.41
CA SER A 133 4.20 19.41 6.47
C SER A 133 4.07 18.74 5.09
N ALA A 134 3.19 17.72 4.95
CA ALA A 134 3.01 17.01 3.70
C ALA A 134 1.76 17.46 2.93
N LYS A 135 1.81 17.38 1.59
CA LYS A 135 0.63 17.59 0.72
C LYS A 135 -0.36 16.43 0.87
N ALA A 136 0.14 15.20 1.04
CA ALA A 136 -0.66 14.01 1.14
C ALA A 136 -0.12 13.03 2.21
N LEU A 137 -1.03 12.24 2.78
CA LEU A 137 -0.79 11.11 3.67
C LEU A 137 -1.38 9.86 3.02
N ALA A 138 -0.53 8.88 2.70
CA ALA A 138 -0.94 7.57 2.19
C ALA A 138 -0.87 6.54 3.31
N ILE A 139 -1.94 5.76 3.43
CA ILE A 139 -2.11 4.71 4.43
C ILE A 139 -2.45 3.42 3.72
N THR A 140 -1.95 2.29 4.25
CA THR A 140 -2.37 0.96 3.80
C THR A 140 -3.22 0.29 4.87
N GLY A 141 -4.26 -0.41 4.44
CA GLY A 141 -5.28 -0.99 5.32
C GLY A 141 -4.75 -2.03 6.30
N THR A 142 -3.56 -2.58 6.05
CA THR A 142 -2.89 -3.49 6.98
C THR A 142 -2.63 -2.86 8.36
N HIS A 143 -2.49 -1.52 8.45
CA HIS A 143 -2.35 -0.80 9.72
C HIS A 143 -3.68 -0.51 10.42
N LEU A 144 -4.81 -0.80 9.79
CA LEU A 144 -6.14 -0.75 10.40
C LEU A 144 -6.51 -2.06 11.11
N SER A 145 -5.75 -3.15 10.87
CA SER A 145 -6.06 -4.49 11.37
C SER A 145 -5.76 -4.71 12.86
N HIS A 146 -4.94 -3.87 13.48
CA HIS A 146 -4.55 -4.03 14.88
C HIS A 146 -4.88 -2.76 15.69
N PRO A 147 -5.42 -2.87 16.93
CA PRO A 147 -5.90 -1.70 17.69
C PRO A 147 -4.88 -0.57 17.87
N LYS A 148 -3.61 -0.89 18.19
CA LYS A 148 -2.56 0.13 18.40
C LYS A 148 -2.20 0.88 17.13
N THR A 149 -1.96 0.15 16.03
CA THR A 149 -1.64 0.77 14.74
C THR A 149 -2.82 1.56 14.19
N ARG A 150 -4.05 1.07 14.42
CA ARG A 150 -5.29 1.77 14.09
C ARG A 150 -5.41 3.11 14.82
N GLU A 151 -5.11 3.16 16.14
CA GLU A 151 -5.12 4.42 16.91
C GLU A 151 -4.15 5.44 16.31
N ALA A 152 -2.93 5.03 15.97
CA ALA A 152 -1.96 5.90 15.32
C ALA A 152 -2.46 6.42 13.96
N VAL A 153 -3.04 5.53 13.14
CA VAL A 153 -3.65 5.90 11.85
C VAL A 153 -4.76 6.93 12.02
N LEU A 154 -5.69 6.71 12.93
CA LEU A 154 -6.81 7.65 13.19
C LEU A 154 -6.32 9.01 13.66
N THR A 155 -5.29 9.05 14.52
CA THR A 155 -4.66 10.29 14.96
C THR A 155 -4.01 11.04 13.78
N ALA A 156 -3.29 10.32 12.90
CA ALA A 156 -2.67 10.92 11.72
C ALA A 156 -3.73 11.47 10.74
N LEU A 157 -4.84 10.75 10.55
CA LEU A 157 -5.97 11.19 9.71
C LEU A 157 -6.65 12.45 10.27
N GLU A 158 -6.79 12.55 11.60
CA GLU A 158 -7.33 13.73 12.26
C GLU A 158 -6.41 14.94 12.03
N TYR A 159 -5.09 14.79 12.23
CA TYR A 159 -4.12 15.84 11.96
C TYR A 159 -4.12 16.26 10.48
N ALA A 160 -4.16 15.28 9.57
CA ALA A 160 -4.24 15.54 8.13
C ALA A 160 -5.49 16.34 7.76
N GLY A 161 -6.66 15.98 8.32
CA GLY A 161 -7.92 16.68 8.07
C GLY A 161 -7.90 18.13 8.54
N ARG A 162 -7.31 18.42 9.72
CA ARG A 162 -7.20 19.79 10.25
C ARG A 162 -6.27 20.67 9.40
N ASN A 163 -5.31 20.09 8.69
CA ASN A 163 -4.23 20.80 7.98
C ASN A 163 -4.32 20.71 6.46
N ASN A 164 -5.47 20.34 5.90
CA ASN A 164 -5.67 20.18 4.45
C ASN A 164 -4.62 19.27 3.79
N THR A 165 -4.13 18.26 4.50
CA THR A 165 -3.31 17.19 3.95
C THR A 165 -4.24 16.14 3.34
N LYS A 166 -4.08 15.82 2.05
CA LYS A 166 -4.91 14.82 1.37
C LYS A 166 -4.69 13.44 1.95
N ARG A 167 -5.74 12.64 2.08
CA ARG A 167 -5.74 11.34 2.75
C ARG A 167 -6.10 10.24 1.76
N LEU A 168 -5.14 9.38 1.48
CA LEU A 168 -5.29 8.29 0.53
C LEU A 168 -5.19 6.94 1.27
N LEU A 169 -6.09 6.02 0.96
CA LEU A 169 -6.06 4.64 1.44
C LEU A 169 -5.86 3.69 0.27
N ASP A 170 -4.83 2.84 0.34
CA ASP A 170 -4.85 1.54 -0.34
C ASP A 170 -5.49 0.53 0.62
N ILE A 171 -6.59 -0.08 0.24
CA ILE A 171 -7.33 -1.01 1.11
C ILE A 171 -6.43 -2.18 1.53
N ASP A 172 -5.54 -2.64 0.63
CA ASP A 172 -4.48 -3.64 0.91
C ASP A 172 -4.95 -4.74 1.87
N TYR A 173 -6.06 -5.38 1.54
CA TYR A 173 -6.63 -6.43 2.37
C TYR A 173 -5.80 -7.71 2.29
N ARG A 174 -5.39 -8.21 3.44
CA ARG A 174 -4.68 -9.48 3.60
C ARG A 174 -5.30 -10.26 4.76
N PRO A 175 -6.07 -11.33 4.50
CA PRO A 175 -6.73 -12.12 5.55
C PRO A 175 -5.81 -12.53 6.70
N VAL A 176 -4.58 -12.96 6.41
CA VAL A 176 -3.57 -13.33 7.41
C VAL A 176 -3.25 -12.18 8.37
N LEU A 177 -3.17 -10.95 7.88
CA LEU A 177 -2.84 -9.79 8.71
C LEU A 177 -4.05 -9.27 9.53
N TRP A 178 -5.25 -9.73 9.19
CA TRP A 178 -6.47 -9.54 9.96
C TRP A 178 -6.78 -10.72 10.90
N GLY A 179 -5.89 -11.72 10.96
CA GLY A 179 -6.05 -12.89 11.83
C GLY A 179 -7.11 -13.90 11.37
N LEU A 180 -7.48 -13.88 10.09
CA LEU A 180 -8.49 -14.76 9.50
C LEU A 180 -7.90 -16.07 8.97
N THR A 181 -6.58 -16.13 8.79
CA THR A 181 -5.84 -17.35 8.42
C THR A 181 -4.67 -17.58 9.35
N SER A 182 -4.02 -18.74 9.25
CA SER A 182 -2.77 -19.01 9.95
C SER A 182 -1.64 -18.13 9.39
N LEU A 183 -0.62 -17.85 10.20
CA LEU A 183 0.55 -17.03 9.80
C LEU A 183 1.31 -17.60 8.59
N GLY A 184 1.18 -18.90 8.33
CA GLY A 184 1.79 -19.57 7.19
C GLY A 184 0.97 -19.48 5.90
N ASP A 185 -0.26 -18.98 5.95
CA ASP A 185 -1.14 -18.81 4.80
C ASP A 185 -1.22 -17.34 4.38
N GLY A 186 -0.17 -16.85 3.78
CA GLY A 186 -0.12 -15.52 3.20
C GLY A 186 -0.64 -15.44 1.75
N GLU A 187 -0.94 -16.58 1.14
CA GLU A 187 -1.39 -16.66 -0.25
C GLU A 187 -2.87 -16.30 -0.41
N THR A 188 -3.70 -16.65 0.58
CA THR A 188 -5.13 -16.36 0.55
C THR A 188 -5.38 -14.88 0.44
N ARG A 189 -6.07 -14.45 -0.63
CA ARG A 189 -6.30 -13.04 -0.96
C ARG A 189 -7.63 -12.51 -0.44
N PHE A 190 -8.63 -13.37 -0.32
CA PHE A 190 -9.95 -12.98 0.11
C PHE A 190 -10.58 -14.02 1.06
N ILE A 191 -11.08 -13.55 2.17
CA ILE A 191 -12.00 -14.24 3.08
C ILE A 191 -13.06 -13.22 3.47
N ASP A 192 -14.32 -13.55 3.26
CA ASP A 192 -15.42 -12.71 3.70
C ASP A 192 -15.46 -12.61 5.23
N SER A 193 -15.61 -11.38 5.73
CA SER A 193 -15.63 -11.11 7.17
C SER A 193 -16.42 -9.84 7.48
N GLU A 194 -17.59 -10.00 8.04
CA GLU A 194 -18.43 -8.87 8.47
C GLU A 194 -17.70 -7.96 9.48
N ALA A 195 -16.85 -8.53 10.34
CA ALA A 195 -16.08 -7.77 11.31
C ALA A 195 -15.04 -6.87 10.63
N VAL A 196 -14.35 -7.37 9.59
CA VAL A 196 -13.41 -6.57 8.80
C VAL A 196 -14.15 -5.51 8.01
N THR A 197 -15.25 -5.87 7.36
CA THR A 197 -16.11 -4.93 6.62
C THR A 197 -16.53 -3.76 7.52
N LYS A 198 -17.09 -4.03 8.69
CA LYS A 198 -17.49 -2.98 9.66
C LYS A 198 -16.28 -2.12 10.07
N SER A 199 -15.16 -2.76 10.40
CA SER A 199 -13.95 -2.07 10.80
C SER A 199 -13.42 -1.12 9.72
N LEU A 200 -13.49 -1.51 8.44
CA LEU A 200 -13.12 -0.64 7.32
C LEU A 200 -14.16 0.49 7.16
N GLN A 201 -15.45 0.18 7.14
CA GLN A 201 -16.53 1.17 6.94
C GLN A 201 -16.50 2.29 7.97
N GLU A 202 -16.11 2.02 9.21
CA GLU A 202 -15.95 3.03 10.26
C GLU A 202 -14.95 4.13 9.91
N VAL A 203 -13.98 3.87 9.02
CA VAL A 203 -12.89 4.81 8.71
C VAL A 203 -12.94 5.39 7.31
N LEU A 204 -13.76 4.83 6.40
CA LEU A 204 -13.77 5.24 4.98
C LEU A 204 -14.07 6.73 4.78
N HIS A 205 -14.87 7.34 5.67
CA HIS A 205 -15.22 8.76 5.59
C HIS A 205 -14.05 9.73 5.84
N HIS A 206 -12.95 9.23 6.39
CA HIS A 206 -11.76 10.05 6.62
C HIS A 206 -10.92 10.30 5.36
N PHE A 207 -11.13 9.53 4.28
CA PHE A 207 -10.26 9.56 3.11
C PHE A 207 -10.81 10.41 1.98
N ASP A 208 -9.89 10.99 1.19
CA ASP A 208 -10.19 11.73 -0.03
C ASP A 208 -10.10 10.81 -1.27
N VAL A 209 -9.29 9.74 -1.20
CA VAL A 209 -9.12 8.72 -2.24
C VAL A 209 -9.06 7.34 -1.62
N LEU A 210 -9.83 6.41 -2.16
CA LEU A 210 -9.82 4.98 -1.81
C LEU A 210 -9.37 4.17 -3.02
N VAL A 211 -8.34 3.37 -2.85
CA VAL A 211 -7.77 2.51 -3.90
C VAL A 211 -7.88 1.06 -3.46
N GLY A 212 -8.28 0.18 -4.34
CA GLY A 212 -8.38 -1.25 -4.04
C GLY A 212 -8.58 -2.09 -5.29
N THR A 213 -8.34 -3.39 -5.21
CA THR A 213 -8.81 -4.37 -6.19
C THR A 213 -10.32 -4.57 -6.08
N GLU A 214 -10.91 -5.32 -7.00
CA GLU A 214 -12.33 -5.69 -6.89
C GLU A 214 -12.58 -6.43 -5.58
N GLU A 215 -11.75 -7.42 -5.20
CA GLU A 215 -11.86 -8.18 -3.95
C GLU A 215 -11.65 -7.29 -2.70
N GLU A 216 -10.78 -6.31 -2.78
CA GLU A 216 -10.57 -5.33 -1.70
C GLU A 216 -11.80 -4.42 -1.53
N PHE A 217 -12.46 -4.05 -2.62
CA PHE A 217 -13.77 -3.39 -2.52
C PHE A 217 -14.87 -4.33 -2.05
N HIS A 218 -14.81 -5.64 -2.38
CA HIS A 218 -15.77 -6.62 -1.85
C HIS A 218 -15.75 -6.65 -0.33
N ILE A 219 -14.57 -6.72 0.28
CA ILE A 219 -14.48 -6.72 1.75
C ILE A 219 -14.88 -5.36 2.35
N ALA A 220 -14.50 -4.24 1.74
CA ALA A 220 -14.87 -2.91 2.23
C ALA A 220 -16.38 -2.63 2.11
N GLY A 221 -17.01 -3.12 1.04
CA GLY A 221 -18.43 -2.93 0.74
C GLY A 221 -19.35 -4.03 1.30
N GLY A 222 -18.78 -5.15 1.75
CA GLY A 222 -19.57 -6.29 2.25
C GLY A 222 -20.43 -6.95 1.19
N SER A 223 -19.89 -7.14 -0.02
CA SER A 223 -20.57 -7.81 -1.15
C SER A 223 -19.53 -8.38 -2.11
N THR A 224 -19.78 -9.55 -2.65
CA THR A 224 -18.93 -10.18 -3.70
C THR A 224 -19.29 -9.72 -5.11
N ASP A 225 -20.33 -8.92 -5.27
CA ASP A 225 -20.63 -8.19 -6.50
C ASP A 225 -19.95 -6.82 -6.46
N THR A 226 -19.01 -6.56 -7.39
CA THR A 226 -18.17 -5.38 -7.40
C THR A 226 -18.98 -4.08 -7.44
N LEU A 227 -20.01 -4.02 -8.26
CA LEU A 227 -20.83 -2.82 -8.38
C LEU A 227 -21.61 -2.52 -7.09
N THR A 228 -22.19 -3.55 -6.50
CA THR A 228 -22.87 -3.47 -5.20
C THR A 228 -21.89 -3.06 -4.10
N ALA A 229 -20.68 -3.63 -4.08
CA ALA A 229 -19.64 -3.28 -3.12
C ALA A 229 -19.24 -1.80 -3.21
N LEU A 230 -18.99 -1.29 -4.42
CA LEU A 230 -18.68 0.13 -4.65
C LEU A 230 -19.84 1.04 -4.22
N LYS A 231 -21.09 0.69 -4.56
CA LYS A 231 -22.29 1.41 -4.11
C LYS A 231 -22.42 1.41 -2.57
N ASN A 232 -22.06 0.31 -1.91
CA ASN A 232 -22.04 0.24 -0.46
C ASN A 232 -20.95 1.11 0.14
N VAL A 233 -19.70 1.07 -0.38
CA VAL A 233 -18.60 1.94 0.05
C VAL A 233 -18.99 3.42 -0.09
N ARG A 234 -19.67 3.80 -1.18
CA ARG A 234 -20.15 5.16 -1.41
C ARG A 234 -21.09 5.67 -0.32
N LYS A 235 -21.85 4.81 0.37
CA LYS A 235 -22.70 5.18 1.49
C LYS A 235 -21.92 5.69 2.71
N PHE A 236 -20.65 5.27 2.84
CA PHE A 236 -19.77 5.61 3.96
C PHE A 236 -18.69 6.63 3.59
N SER A 237 -18.48 6.93 2.30
CA SER A 237 -17.40 7.81 1.87
C SER A 237 -17.74 8.58 0.60
N HIS A 238 -17.37 9.87 0.59
CA HIS A 238 -17.40 10.73 -0.60
C HIS A 238 -16.04 10.74 -1.36
N ALA A 239 -15.09 9.89 -0.96
CA ALA A 239 -13.79 9.78 -1.60
C ALA A 239 -13.91 9.42 -3.08
N VAL A 240 -12.91 9.78 -3.88
CA VAL A 240 -12.75 9.19 -5.20
C VAL A 240 -12.38 7.71 -5.05
N LEU A 241 -13.11 6.82 -5.71
CA LEU A 241 -12.84 5.40 -5.68
C LEU A 241 -12.04 5.01 -6.93
N VAL A 242 -10.91 4.35 -6.74
CA VAL A 242 -10.05 3.83 -7.81
C VAL A 242 -10.03 2.31 -7.69
N CYS A 243 -10.78 1.63 -8.56
CA CYS A 243 -10.90 0.18 -8.59
C CYS A 243 -9.87 -0.42 -9.55
N LYS A 244 -8.90 -1.17 -9.01
CA LYS A 244 -7.89 -1.93 -9.78
C LYS A 244 -8.56 -3.18 -10.35
N ARG A 245 -8.45 -3.41 -11.67
CA ARG A 245 -9.11 -4.51 -12.39
C ARG A 245 -8.09 -5.42 -13.10
N GLY A 246 -6.91 -5.58 -12.51
CA GLY A 246 -5.85 -6.43 -13.04
C GLY A 246 -5.43 -6.02 -14.45
N ALA A 247 -5.43 -6.98 -15.39
CA ALA A 247 -5.06 -6.76 -16.79
C ALA A 247 -5.99 -5.77 -17.52
N LEU A 248 -7.22 -5.56 -17.04
CA LEU A 248 -8.15 -4.59 -17.61
C LEU A 248 -7.78 -3.14 -17.27
N GLY A 249 -6.88 -2.92 -16.30
CA GLY A 249 -6.48 -1.60 -15.84
C GLY A 249 -7.24 -1.16 -14.59
N CYS A 250 -7.88 0.00 -14.63
CA CYS A 250 -8.65 0.51 -13.49
C CYS A 250 -9.83 1.38 -13.91
N SER A 251 -10.79 1.52 -13.00
CA SER A 251 -11.95 2.40 -13.14
C SER A 251 -11.97 3.41 -12.00
N VAL A 252 -12.24 4.68 -12.30
CA VAL A 252 -12.29 5.78 -11.34
C VAL A 252 -13.72 6.33 -11.24
N PHE A 253 -14.18 6.51 -10.00
CA PHE A 253 -15.52 7.02 -9.70
C PHE A 253 -15.38 8.24 -8.75
N GLU A 254 -15.58 9.42 -9.29
CA GLU A 254 -15.49 10.69 -8.53
C GLU A 254 -16.78 11.03 -7.76
N GLY A 255 -17.94 10.60 -8.28
CA GLY A 255 -19.25 10.84 -7.74
C GLY A 255 -20.04 9.56 -7.46
N ASP A 256 -21.32 9.58 -7.79
CA ASP A 256 -22.19 8.41 -7.66
C ASP A 256 -21.68 7.24 -8.50
N ILE A 257 -21.91 6.03 -8.00
CA ILE A 257 -21.54 4.83 -8.72
C ILE A 257 -22.59 4.51 -9.78
N PRO A 258 -22.21 4.41 -11.06
CA PRO A 258 -23.15 4.14 -12.16
C PRO A 258 -23.74 2.72 -12.06
N ASP A 259 -24.64 2.38 -13.02
CA ASP A 259 -25.28 1.07 -13.05
C ASP A 259 -24.39 -0.02 -13.66
N ASP A 260 -23.27 0.35 -14.25
CA ASP A 260 -22.20 -0.56 -14.67
C ASP A 260 -20.82 0.03 -14.40
N LEU A 261 -19.77 -0.81 -14.42
CA LEU A 261 -18.39 -0.37 -14.17
C LEU A 261 -17.84 0.50 -15.33
N ASP A 262 -18.41 0.41 -16.50
CA ASP A 262 -17.95 1.16 -17.68
C ASP A 262 -18.44 2.61 -17.66
N GLY A 263 -19.43 2.93 -16.81
CA GLY A 263 -19.88 4.29 -16.56
C GLY A 263 -18.89 5.17 -15.79
N GLY A 264 -17.81 4.60 -15.22
CA GLY A 264 -16.69 5.35 -14.63
C GLY A 264 -15.65 5.79 -15.66
N LEU A 265 -14.63 6.53 -15.22
CA LEU A 265 -13.46 6.78 -16.05
C LEU A 265 -12.60 5.50 -16.11
N ASN A 266 -12.59 4.82 -17.25
CA ASN A 266 -11.84 3.58 -17.45
C ASN A 266 -10.49 3.88 -18.12
N VAL A 267 -9.40 3.44 -17.47
CA VAL A 267 -8.04 3.54 -18.00
C VAL A 267 -7.48 2.14 -18.16
N TYR A 268 -7.27 1.74 -19.41
CA TYR A 268 -6.88 0.38 -19.75
C TYR A 268 -5.47 0.03 -19.29
N GLY A 269 -5.29 -1.25 -18.92
CA GLY A 269 -4.01 -1.81 -18.54
C GLY A 269 -3.02 -1.94 -19.72
N VAL A 270 -1.76 -2.13 -19.37
CA VAL A 270 -0.68 -2.40 -20.34
C VAL A 270 -0.44 -3.90 -20.38
N ARG A 271 -0.47 -4.49 -21.57
CA ARG A 271 -0.20 -5.94 -21.75
C ARG A 271 1.29 -6.20 -21.59
N VAL A 272 1.63 -7.12 -20.70
CA VAL A 272 3.01 -7.55 -20.43
C VAL A 272 3.02 -9.06 -20.16
N GLU A 273 4.20 -9.66 -20.28
CA GLU A 273 4.43 -11.02 -19.78
C GLU A 273 4.60 -10.94 -18.24
N VAL A 274 3.79 -11.73 -17.52
CA VAL A 274 3.76 -11.71 -16.05
C VAL A 274 4.77 -12.74 -15.53
N LEU A 275 5.78 -12.25 -14.79
CA LEU A 275 6.71 -13.08 -14.03
C LEU A 275 6.17 -13.37 -12.62
N ASN A 276 5.65 -12.35 -11.95
CA ASN A 276 5.01 -12.45 -10.64
C ASN A 276 4.04 -11.28 -10.43
N VAL A 277 3.06 -11.41 -9.53
CA VAL A 277 2.07 -10.36 -9.25
C VAL A 277 2.36 -9.57 -7.96
N LEU A 278 3.43 -9.93 -7.26
CA LEU A 278 3.77 -9.31 -5.98
C LEU A 278 4.26 -7.86 -6.18
N GLY A 279 3.74 -6.94 -5.37
CA GLY A 279 4.07 -5.52 -5.47
C GLY A 279 3.36 -4.74 -6.57
N ALA A 280 2.53 -5.39 -7.40
CA ALA A 280 1.77 -4.70 -8.44
C ALA A 280 0.85 -3.60 -7.88
N GLY A 281 0.18 -3.87 -6.76
CA GLY A 281 -0.68 -2.90 -6.06
C GLY A 281 0.11 -1.69 -5.55
N ASP A 282 1.26 -1.92 -4.92
CA ASP A 282 2.13 -0.87 -4.38
C ASP A 282 2.73 -0.01 -5.49
N ALA A 283 3.13 -0.64 -6.60
CA ALA A 283 3.62 0.07 -7.79
C ALA A 283 2.51 0.90 -8.45
N PHE A 284 1.31 0.33 -8.58
CA PHE A 284 0.13 1.05 -9.04
C PHE A 284 -0.12 2.29 -8.17
N MET A 285 -0.15 2.11 -6.83
CA MET A 285 -0.35 3.21 -5.89
C MET A 285 0.73 4.29 -6.03
N SER A 286 2.00 3.91 -6.26
CA SER A 286 3.10 4.85 -6.46
C SER A 286 2.89 5.73 -7.69
N GLY A 287 2.54 5.15 -8.82
CA GLY A 287 2.24 5.88 -10.07
C GLY A 287 1.01 6.77 -9.94
N LEU A 288 -0.05 6.28 -9.29
CA LEU A 288 -1.28 7.03 -9.03
C LEU A 288 -0.99 8.28 -8.18
N ILE A 289 -0.29 8.11 -7.05
CA ILE A 289 0.07 9.21 -6.15
C ILE A 289 0.92 10.26 -6.87
N ARG A 290 1.91 9.84 -7.67
CA ARG A 290 2.73 10.77 -8.43
C ARG A 290 1.89 11.69 -9.30
N GLY A 291 0.99 11.14 -10.12
CA GLY A 291 0.13 11.94 -10.98
C GLY A 291 -0.85 12.82 -10.17
N TYR A 292 -1.43 12.26 -9.12
CA TYR A 292 -2.37 12.95 -8.24
C TYR A 292 -1.74 14.18 -7.55
N ILE A 293 -0.56 14.02 -6.95
CA ILE A 293 0.15 15.12 -6.26
C ILE A 293 0.57 16.24 -7.22
N ASN A 294 0.88 15.88 -8.47
CA ASN A 294 1.25 16.83 -9.51
C ASN A 294 0.04 17.46 -10.23
N ASN A 295 -1.20 17.12 -9.81
CA ASN A 295 -2.45 17.61 -10.42
C ASN A 295 -2.55 17.31 -11.92
N GLU A 296 -2.10 16.12 -12.37
CA GLU A 296 -2.07 15.71 -13.77
C GLU A 296 -3.43 15.12 -14.23
N GLY A 297 -4.44 15.11 -13.35
CA GLY A 297 -5.78 14.54 -13.60
C GLY A 297 -5.82 13.02 -13.44
N TRP A 298 -7.03 12.47 -13.32
CA TRP A 298 -7.22 11.04 -13.01
C TRP A 298 -6.77 10.13 -14.15
N GLU A 299 -7.05 10.49 -15.40
CA GLU A 299 -6.66 9.67 -16.55
C GLU A 299 -5.15 9.48 -16.61
N GLN A 300 -4.38 10.57 -16.51
CA GLN A 300 -2.92 10.50 -16.56
C GLN A 300 -2.34 9.82 -15.32
N SER A 301 -2.90 10.08 -14.13
CA SER A 301 -2.49 9.41 -12.89
C SER A 301 -2.69 7.89 -12.97
N CYS A 302 -3.81 7.45 -13.53
CA CYS A 302 -4.10 6.02 -13.74
C CYS A 302 -3.24 5.40 -14.85
N ARG A 303 -2.87 6.15 -15.90
CA ARG A 303 -1.90 5.66 -16.91
C ARG A 303 -0.54 5.36 -16.27
N TYR A 304 -0.02 6.23 -15.41
CA TYR A 304 1.21 5.94 -14.65
C TYR A 304 1.03 4.76 -13.72
N ALA A 305 -0.09 4.68 -13.01
CA ALA A 305 -0.40 3.58 -12.12
C ALA A 305 -0.39 2.23 -12.84
N ASN A 306 -1.09 2.12 -13.97
CA ASN A 306 -1.14 0.92 -14.80
C ASN A 306 0.24 0.56 -15.37
N ALA A 307 1.03 1.56 -15.84
CA ALA A 307 2.38 1.34 -16.32
C ALA A 307 3.32 0.82 -15.23
N CYS A 308 3.24 1.40 -14.02
CA CYS A 308 4.00 0.93 -12.85
C CYS A 308 3.66 -0.51 -12.50
N GLY A 309 2.37 -0.86 -12.41
CA GLY A 309 1.92 -2.22 -12.14
C GLY A 309 2.42 -3.21 -13.20
N ALA A 310 2.29 -2.87 -14.48
CA ALA A 310 2.74 -3.70 -15.59
C ALA A 310 4.26 -3.94 -15.57
N LEU A 311 5.06 -2.91 -15.31
CA LEU A 311 6.51 -3.04 -15.23
C LEU A 311 6.96 -3.91 -14.04
N VAL A 312 6.34 -3.74 -12.88
CA VAL A 312 6.68 -4.55 -11.69
C VAL A 312 6.37 -6.02 -11.92
N VAL A 313 5.20 -6.36 -12.48
CA VAL A 313 4.86 -7.78 -12.68
C VAL A 313 5.74 -8.48 -13.73
N SER A 314 6.46 -7.74 -14.57
CA SER A 314 7.41 -8.26 -15.54
C SER A 314 8.85 -8.39 -15.01
N ARG A 315 9.10 -8.01 -13.74
CA ARG A 315 10.44 -7.96 -13.14
C ARG A 315 10.51 -8.81 -11.87
N HIS A 316 11.73 -9.20 -11.47
CA HIS A 316 11.95 -9.87 -10.19
C HIS A 316 12.13 -8.85 -9.06
N GLY A 317 11.49 -9.10 -7.91
CA GLY A 317 11.48 -8.19 -6.76
C GLY A 317 10.25 -7.27 -6.74
N CYS A 318 10.11 -6.47 -5.68
CA CYS A 318 9.01 -5.52 -5.50
C CYS A 318 9.52 -4.08 -5.61
N ALA A 319 10.01 -3.46 -4.52
CA ALA A 319 10.44 -2.07 -4.54
C ALA A 319 11.48 -1.74 -5.63
N PRO A 320 12.56 -2.54 -5.84
CA PRO A 320 13.53 -2.24 -6.90
C PRO A 320 13.00 -2.43 -8.32
N ALA A 321 11.88 -3.15 -8.47
CA ALA A 321 11.22 -3.36 -9.76
C ALA A 321 10.32 -2.18 -10.16
N ILE A 322 9.97 -1.30 -9.23
CA ILE A 322 9.14 -0.12 -9.50
C ILE A 322 9.90 0.83 -10.44
N PRO A 323 9.27 1.27 -11.54
CA PRO A 323 9.93 2.11 -12.53
C PRO A 323 10.30 3.48 -11.97
N THR A 324 11.42 3.99 -12.45
CA THR A 324 11.86 5.36 -12.23
C THR A 324 11.05 6.35 -13.06
N LYS A 325 11.18 7.65 -12.76
CA LYS A 325 10.56 8.72 -13.55
C LYS A 325 10.98 8.67 -15.04
N ALA A 326 12.19 8.22 -15.34
CA ALA A 326 12.71 8.16 -16.70
C ALA A 326 12.16 6.98 -17.52
N GLU A 327 11.66 5.94 -16.83
CA GLU A 327 11.06 4.76 -17.48
C GLU A 327 9.55 4.94 -17.70
N LEU A 328 8.92 5.90 -17.03
CA LEU A 328 7.50 6.28 -17.18
C LEU A 328 7.31 7.38 -18.21
#